data_3175fa7590642f48943e200c51bdae97
#
_entry.id   3175fa7590642f48943e200c51bdae97
#
_cell.length_a   1.000
_cell.length_b   1.000
_cell.length_c   1.000
_cell.angle_alpha   90.00
_cell.angle_beta   90.00
_cell.angle_gamma   90.00
#
_symmetry.space_group_name_H-M   'P 1'
#
loop_
_entity.id
_entity.type
_entity.pdbx_description
1 polymer ?
#
loop_
_entity_poly.entity_id
_entity_poly.type
_entity_poly.pdbx_seq_one_letter_code
_entity_poly.pdbx_strand_id
1 'polypeptide(L)'
;VLVGTASGDFFALDAANGDVVWRRDVGSVETECEEFPKGTHGVTGSAVLDRPAGLVYVVGGTGKVHALDIATGEVLRGWPISMIRDPQREHVFGALTLAGGLLYVTTASLCDVPPFKGRLIAIDVRTGRPVATFYPTGEDGPSGGGIWGAGGASVDPRSGDVFVATGNAVASSEHYGFAEAVVRLSRRLRVLSANYPGVTGVDSDFGATPVLFRAAGCPPQLAVVNKDGELFLYRQAAIGKGPVQRLQIADAVVEQLQGVPAYSDATRLLYVTNPSDSSDGTYRHGLLAFEVRTDCMIRLAWQRTIGRNYLIGSPPIVAGGVVYVAMAWDQRVYGFDAATGRPLWNSGRTIRGAVFAPPVVANGRLYQGSLDGHLYAFAPSE
;
A
#
# COMPACT_ATOMS: atom_id res chain seq x y z
N VAL A 1 20.32 1.89 2.71
CA VAL A 1 19.01 1.27 2.41
C VAL A 1 18.44 0.69 3.68
N LEU A 2 17.14 0.89 3.94
CA LEU A 2 16.45 0.31 5.10
C LEU A 2 15.53 -0.80 4.62
N VAL A 3 15.55 -1.97 5.27
CA VAL A 3 14.75 -3.13 4.89
C VAL A 3 14.34 -3.94 6.10
N GLY A 4 13.05 -4.32 6.14
CA GLY A 4 12.50 -5.24 7.14
C GLY A 4 12.37 -6.66 6.60
N THR A 5 12.30 -7.62 7.51
CA THR A 5 12.15 -9.05 7.20
C THR A 5 10.93 -9.66 7.88
N ALA A 6 10.44 -10.77 7.34
CA ALA A 6 9.37 -11.56 7.97
C ALA A 6 9.79 -12.15 9.32
N SER A 7 11.09 -12.29 9.59
CA SER A 7 11.62 -12.73 10.88
C SER A 7 11.71 -11.64 11.96
N GLY A 8 11.27 -10.41 11.65
CA GLY A 8 11.27 -9.30 12.60
C GLY A 8 12.57 -8.51 12.69
N ASP A 9 13.54 -8.79 11.84
CA ASP A 9 14.75 -7.99 11.74
C ASP A 9 14.54 -6.76 10.87
N PHE A 10 15.14 -5.65 11.27
CA PHE A 10 15.20 -4.42 10.50
C PHE A 10 16.65 -4.01 10.31
N PHE A 11 17.06 -3.80 9.07
CA PHE A 11 18.44 -3.54 8.67
C PHE A 11 18.60 -2.15 8.09
N ALA A 12 19.75 -1.52 8.37
CA ALA A 12 20.34 -0.51 7.50
C ALA A 12 21.52 -1.13 6.75
N LEU A 13 21.46 -1.01 5.42
CA LEU A 13 22.49 -1.52 4.53
C LEU A 13 23.19 -0.35 3.83
N ASP A 14 24.50 -0.47 3.62
CA ASP A 14 25.21 0.44 2.74
C ASP A 14 24.68 0.30 1.30
N ALA A 15 24.31 1.43 0.70
CA ALA A 15 23.74 1.43 -0.65
C ALA A 15 24.76 1.13 -1.75
N ALA A 16 26.08 1.24 -1.48
CA ALA A 16 27.12 1.00 -2.47
C ALA A 16 27.44 -0.48 -2.64
N ASN A 17 27.50 -1.23 -1.53
CA ASN A 17 27.99 -2.62 -1.52
C ASN A 17 27.03 -3.63 -0.84
N GLY A 18 26.00 -3.14 -0.12
CA GLY A 18 25.04 -4.00 0.59
C GLY A 18 25.49 -4.44 1.98
N ASP A 19 26.62 -3.95 2.48
CA ASP A 19 27.10 -4.28 3.81
C ASP A 19 26.13 -3.83 4.90
N VAL A 20 26.01 -4.61 5.98
CA VAL A 20 25.16 -4.28 7.11
C VAL A 20 25.82 -3.16 7.94
N VAL A 21 25.19 -1.98 7.94
CA VAL A 21 25.58 -0.86 8.81
C VAL A 21 25.11 -1.11 10.23
N TRP A 22 23.84 -1.49 10.38
CA TRP A 22 23.28 -1.94 11.65
C TRP A 22 22.08 -2.87 11.42
N ARG A 23 21.79 -3.68 12.44
CA ARG A 23 20.62 -4.57 12.52
C ARG A 23 19.91 -4.33 13.85
N ARG A 24 18.56 -4.34 13.80
CA ARG A 24 17.72 -4.26 14.99
C ARG A 24 16.63 -5.32 14.91
N ASP A 25 16.48 -6.13 15.96
CA ASP A 25 15.30 -6.95 16.15
C ASP A 25 14.15 -6.04 16.61
N VAL A 26 13.08 -5.99 15.84
CA VAL A 26 11.85 -5.24 16.12
C VAL A 26 10.68 -6.17 16.42
N GLY A 27 10.93 -7.48 16.44
CA GLY A 27 10.04 -8.54 16.85
C GLY A 27 9.23 -9.16 15.72
N SER A 28 9.00 -10.47 15.89
CA SER A 28 8.10 -11.27 15.07
C SER A 28 7.14 -12.08 15.96
N VAL A 29 6.09 -12.61 15.36
CA VAL A 29 5.12 -13.46 16.01
C VAL A 29 4.73 -14.61 15.10
N GLU A 30 4.52 -15.79 15.65
CA GLU A 30 3.85 -16.87 14.93
C GLU A 30 2.36 -16.53 14.80
N THR A 31 1.78 -16.80 13.66
CA THR A 31 0.38 -16.50 13.36
C THR A 31 -0.32 -17.72 12.78
N GLU A 32 -1.62 -17.80 12.99
CA GLU A 32 -2.49 -18.82 12.40
C GLU A 32 -2.70 -18.60 10.88
N CYS A 33 -2.26 -17.45 10.33
CA CYS A 33 -2.40 -17.11 8.94
C CYS A 33 -1.28 -17.74 8.09
N GLU A 34 -1.60 -18.75 7.30
CA GLU A 34 -0.65 -19.48 6.44
C GLU A 34 -0.11 -18.64 5.27
N GLU A 35 -0.72 -17.49 4.97
CA GLU A 35 -0.24 -16.59 3.92
C GLU A 35 1.05 -15.86 4.29
N PHE A 36 1.39 -15.78 5.57
CA PHE A 36 2.69 -15.28 5.99
C PHE A 36 3.78 -16.33 5.75
N PRO A 37 4.96 -15.93 5.25
CA PRO A 37 6.08 -16.83 5.02
C PRO A 37 6.42 -17.64 6.30
N LYS A 38 6.30 -18.96 6.22
CA LYS A 38 6.53 -19.90 7.36
C LYS A 38 5.62 -19.64 8.58
N GLY A 39 4.43 -19.06 8.37
CA GLY A 39 3.53 -18.72 9.47
C GLY A 39 4.07 -17.63 10.40
N THR A 40 5.03 -16.83 9.96
CA THR A 40 5.68 -15.81 10.80
C THR A 40 5.39 -14.43 10.24
N HIS A 41 4.84 -13.55 11.09
CA HIS A 41 4.66 -12.14 10.84
C HIS A 41 5.77 -11.32 11.52
N GLY A 42 6.52 -10.57 10.75
CA GLY A 42 7.55 -9.66 11.22
C GLY A 42 7.31 -8.24 10.70
N VAL A 43 8.25 -7.69 9.94
CA VAL A 43 8.10 -6.38 9.31
C VAL A 43 7.52 -6.59 7.91
N THR A 44 6.24 -6.26 7.72
CA THR A 44 5.54 -6.36 6.43
C THR A 44 5.22 -5.00 5.84
N GLY A 45 4.86 -4.02 6.68
CA GLY A 45 4.63 -2.63 6.27
C GLY A 45 5.93 -1.86 6.05
N SER A 46 5.94 -0.95 5.08
CA SER A 46 7.10 -0.06 4.86
C SER A 46 7.29 0.91 6.00
N ALA A 47 8.54 1.06 6.44
CA ALA A 47 8.95 2.08 7.40
C ALA A 47 8.87 3.49 6.81
N VAL A 48 8.76 4.51 7.67
CA VAL A 48 8.77 5.91 7.26
C VAL A 48 9.91 6.68 7.93
N LEU A 49 10.56 7.56 7.14
CA LEU A 49 11.67 8.39 7.58
C LEU A 49 11.19 9.76 8.06
N ASP A 50 11.65 10.16 9.25
CA ASP A 50 11.65 11.55 9.71
C ASP A 50 13.08 12.09 9.57
N ARG A 51 13.43 12.53 8.36
CA ARG A 51 14.79 13.02 8.06
C ARG A 51 15.19 14.21 8.92
N PRO A 52 14.34 15.22 9.16
CA PRO A 52 14.67 16.33 10.04
C PRO A 52 15.00 15.90 11.48
N ALA A 53 14.32 14.88 11.99
CA ALA A 53 14.58 14.34 13.32
C ALA A 53 15.70 13.29 13.36
N GLY A 54 16.18 12.81 12.21
CA GLY A 54 17.14 11.71 12.13
C GLY A 54 16.55 10.35 12.55
N LEU A 55 15.24 10.17 12.42
CA LEU A 55 14.54 8.98 12.89
C LEU A 55 13.90 8.16 11.75
N VAL A 56 13.77 6.87 11.97
CA VAL A 56 12.92 5.97 11.19
C VAL A 56 11.90 5.30 12.11
N TYR A 57 10.63 5.29 11.66
CA TYR A 57 9.58 4.56 12.36
C TYR A 57 9.29 3.27 11.62
N VAL A 58 9.19 2.16 12.37
CA VAL A 58 8.91 0.83 11.84
C VAL A 58 8.03 0.05 12.82
N VAL A 59 7.19 -0.86 12.31
CA VAL A 59 6.39 -1.77 13.12
C VAL A 59 6.87 -3.20 12.91
N GLY A 60 7.17 -3.89 14.01
CA GLY A 60 7.45 -5.32 14.01
C GLY A 60 6.21 -6.17 14.18
N GLY A 61 6.35 -7.48 13.99
CA GLY A 61 5.23 -8.44 14.07
C GLY A 61 4.50 -8.46 15.41
N THR A 62 5.18 -8.08 16.48
CA THR A 62 4.55 -7.93 17.83
C THR A 62 3.62 -6.72 17.95
N GLY A 63 3.42 -5.97 16.87
CA GLY A 63 2.55 -4.78 16.86
C GLY A 63 3.11 -3.58 17.61
N LYS A 64 4.41 -3.58 17.89
CA LYS A 64 5.10 -2.45 18.51
C LYS A 64 5.66 -1.52 17.43
N VAL A 65 5.38 -0.24 17.58
CA VAL A 65 6.00 0.82 16.76
C VAL A 65 7.32 1.22 17.40
N HIS A 66 8.38 1.11 16.65
CA HIS A 66 9.73 1.53 17.04
C HIS A 66 10.05 2.89 16.39
N ALA A 67 10.72 3.77 17.13
CA ALA A 67 11.43 4.93 16.60
C ALA A 67 12.93 4.67 16.77
N LEU A 68 13.65 4.58 15.67
CA LEU A 68 15.07 4.25 15.66
C LEU A 68 15.86 5.42 15.10
N ASP A 69 17.02 5.69 15.68
CA ASP A 69 18.03 6.59 15.08
C ASP A 69 18.48 6.00 13.73
N ILE A 70 18.46 6.81 12.68
CA ILE A 70 18.78 6.34 11.31
C ILE A 70 20.24 5.89 11.20
N ALA A 71 21.17 6.55 11.92
CA ALA A 71 22.59 6.27 11.80
C ALA A 71 23.02 5.04 12.60
N THR A 72 22.42 4.81 13.77
CA THR A 72 22.87 3.79 14.73
C THR A 72 21.90 2.63 14.92
N GLY A 73 20.64 2.78 14.53
CA GLY A 73 19.57 1.82 14.82
C GLY A 73 19.16 1.76 16.29
N GLU A 74 19.64 2.68 17.13
CA GLU A 74 19.25 2.73 18.55
C GLU A 74 17.81 3.16 18.73
N VAL A 75 17.13 2.53 19.69
CA VAL A 75 15.74 2.84 20.00
C VAL A 75 15.65 4.16 20.76
N LEU A 76 14.82 5.08 20.27
CA LEU A 76 14.57 6.37 20.93
C LEU A 76 13.95 6.13 22.33
N ARG A 77 14.39 6.91 23.32
CA ARG A 77 13.84 6.84 24.67
C ARG A 77 12.33 7.04 24.67
N GLY A 78 11.62 6.12 25.35
CA GLY A 78 10.15 6.10 25.41
C GLY A 78 9.49 5.26 24.31
N TRP A 79 10.26 4.69 23.42
CA TRP A 79 9.84 3.70 22.42
C TRP A 79 10.45 2.34 22.76
N PRO A 80 9.94 1.21 22.25
CA PRO A 80 8.75 1.10 21.36
C PRO A 80 7.42 1.26 22.11
N ILE A 81 6.37 1.57 21.35
CA ILE A 81 5.00 1.70 21.87
C ILE A 81 4.10 0.61 21.29
N SER A 82 3.29 -0.03 22.15
CA SER A 82 2.38 -1.10 21.71
C SER A 82 1.10 -0.52 21.12
N MET A 83 0.73 -0.95 19.89
CA MET A 83 -0.47 -0.52 19.18
C MET A 83 -1.48 -1.66 19.01
N ILE A 84 -1.02 -2.89 19.01
CA ILE A 84 -1.82 -4.09 18.78
C ILE A 84 -2.01 -4.86 20.06
N ARG A 85 -3.23 -5.37 20.29
CA ARG A 85 -3.58 -6.16 21.46
C ARG A 85 -3.33 -7.66 21.24
N ASP A 86 -3.66 -8.14 20.06
CA ASP A 86 -3.49 -9.54 19.66
C ASP A 86 -2.71 -9.62 18.33
N PRO A 87 -1.37 -9.67 18.39
CA PRO A 87 -0.54 -9.68 17.20
C PRO A 87 -0.58 -11.01 16.42
N GLN A 88 -1.23 -12.05 16.92
CA GLN A 88 -1.46 -13.28 16.15
C GLN A 88 -2.58 -13.12 15.12
N ARG A 89 -3.51 -12.18 15.35
CA ARG A 89 -4.69 -11.95 14.50
C ARG A 89 -4.76 -10.57 13.89
N GLU A 90 -4.12 -9.59 14.51
CA GLU A 90 -4.15 -8.20 14.09
C GLU A 90 -2.74 -7.76 13.66
N HIS A 91 -2.62 -7.29 12.42
CA HIS A 91 -1.33 -7.04 11.78
C HIS A 91 -1.23 -5.60 11.26
N VAL A 92 0.00 -5.08 11.17
CA VAL A 92 0.32 -3.84 10.42
C VAL A 92 0.89 -4.26 9.06
N PHE A 93 0.06 -4.23 8.04
CA PHE A 93 0.43 -4.63 6.69
C PHE A 93 0.80 -3.43 5.80
N GLY A 94 0.10 -2.31 5.96
CA GLY A 94 0.33 -1.09 5.19
C GLY A 94 1.57 -0.32 5.64
N ALA A 95 2.07 0.52 4.74
CA ALA A 95 3.15 1.46 5.02
C ALA A 95 2.75 2.44 6.13
N LEU A 96 3.72 2.86 6.92
CA LEU A 96 3.55 3.96 7.87
C LEU A 96 3.52 5.30 7.12
N THR A 97 2.66 6.22 7.55
CA THR A 97 2.57 7.56 6.97
C THR A 97 2.85 8.62 8.02
N LEU A 98 3.86 9.45 7.78
CA LEU A 98 4.22 10.57 8.66
C LEU A 98 3.79 11.90 8.02
N ALA A 99 2.90 12.62 8.69
CA ALA A 99 2.45 13.92 8.21
C ALA A 99 2.13 14.87 9.37
N GLY A 100 2.68 16.08 9.31
CA GLY A 100 2.41 17.14 10.28
C GLY A 100 2.68 16.76 11.74
N GLY A 101 3.68 15.92 12.02
CA GLY A 101 4.04 15.46 13.36
C GLY A 101 3.13 14.35 13.91
N LEU A 102 2.28 13.76 13.05
CA LEU A 102 1.50 12.56 13.36
C LEU A 102 1.98 11.39 12.50
N LEU A 103 2.18 10.26 13.16
CA LEU A 103 2.42 8.98 12.52
C LEU A 103 1.11 8.22 12.44
N TYR A 104 0.70 7.86 11.23
CA TYR A 104 -0.51 7.08 10.98
C TYR A 104 -0.13 5.61 10.77
N VAL A 105 -0.79 4.72 11.52
CA VAL A 105 -0.62 3.28 11.50
C VAL A 105 -1.95 2.63 11.18
N THR A 106 -1.99 1.81 10.14
CA THR A 106 -3.18 1.03 9.76
C THR A 106 -3.07 -0.39 10.25
N THR A 107 -4.19 -1.00 10.65
CA THR A 107 -4.23 -2.40 11.07
C THR A 107 -5.30 -3.20 10.33
N ALA A 108 -5.06 -4.49 10.17
CA ALA A 108 -5.95 -5.47 9.56
C ALA A 108 -5.66 -6.87 10.09
N SER A 109 -6.38 -7.88 9.58
CA SER A 109 -6.02 -9.30 9.71
C SER A 109 -5.84 -9.86 8.30
N LEU A 110 -4.67 -10.40 7.95
CA LEU A 110 -4.43 -10.86 6.58
C LEU A 110 -5.37 -12.00 6.17
N CYS A 111 -5.66 -12.92 7.09
CA CYS A 111 -6.56 -14.07 6.84
C CYS A 111 -7.95 -13.88 7.49
N ASP A 112 -8.34 -12.67 7.83
CA ASP A 112 -9.61 -12.35 8.48
C ASP A 112 -9.94 -13.25 9.71
N VAL A 113 -8.93 -13.58 10.52
CA VAL A 113 -9.06 -14.44 11.70
C VAL A 113 -9.67 -13.67 12.86
N PRO A 114 -10.96 -13.83 13.21
CA PRO A 114 -11.58 -13.11 14.29
C PRO A 114 -11.14 -13.65 15.68
N PRO A 115 -11.21 -12.82 16.75
CA PRO A 115 -11.62 -11.42 16.74
C PRO A 115 -10.47 -10.49 16.38
N PHE A 116 -10.70 -9.55 15.46
CA PHE A 116 -9.77 -8.45 15.16
C PHE A 116 -10.51 -7.15 14.85
N LYS A 117 -9.81 -6.03 14.90
CA LYS A 117 -10.35 -4.72 14.53
C LYS A 117 -9.42 -4.02 13.54
N GLY A 118 -9.93 -3.74 12.35
CA GLY A 118 -9.29 -2.76 11.48
C GLY A 118 -9.28 -1.38 12.13
N ARG A 119 -8.15 -0.71 12.06
CA ARG A 119 -7.99 0.63 12.65
C ARG A 119 -7.07 1.50 11.83
N LEU A 120 -7.29 2.80 11.93
CA LEU A 120 -6.28 3.81 11.66
C LEU A 120 -5.97 4.51 12.98
N ILE A 121 -4.70 4.51 13.39
CA ILE A 121 -4.24 5.09 14.65
C ILE A 121 -3.34 6.28 14.31
N ALA A 122 -3.60 7.44 14.88
CA ALA A 122 -2.73 8.62 14.79
C ALA A 122 -1.93 8.76 16.08
N ILE A 123 -0.60 8.81 15.97
CA ILE A 123 0.35 8.89 17.07
C ILE A 123 1.10 10.22 16.97
N ASP A 124 1.12 11.02 18.03
CA ASP A 124 1.99 12.19 18.13
C ASP A 124 3.44 11.73 18.29
N VAL A 125 4.28 11.97 17.29
CA VAL A 125 5.67 11.47 17.28
C VAL A 125 6.55 12.07 18.38
N ARG A 126 6.20 13.26 18.87
CA ARG A 126 6.95 13.94 19.93
C ARG A 126 6.70 13.31 21.29
N THR A 127 5.52 12.76 21.52
CA THR A 127 5.12 12.17 22.82
C THR A 127 5.05 10.66 22.82
N GLY A 128 5.02 10.03 21.63
CA GLY A 128 4.80 8.60 21.46
C GLY A 128 3.38 8.15 21.87
N ARG A 129 2.41 9.08 21.96
CA ARG A 129 1.05 8.76 22.42
C ARG A 129 0.05 8.75 21.28
N PRO A 130 -0.85 7.75 21.21
CA PRO A 130 -2.00 7.81 20.35
C PRO A 130 -2.87 9.03 20.72
N VAL A 131 -3.26 9.79 19.70
CA VAL A 131 -4.10 11.00 19.87
C VAL A 131 -5.48 10.84 19.24
N ALA A 132 -5.67 9.84 18.37
CA ALA A 132 -6.95 9.48 17.77
C ALA A 132 -6.89 8.07 17.20
N THR A 133 -8.04 7.40 17.15
CA THR A 133 -8.23 6.11 16.49
C THR A 133 -9.54 6.14 15.71
N PHE A 134 -9.52 5.65 14.50
CA PHE A 134 -10.70 5.42 13.66
C PHE A 134 -10.90 3.92 13.51
N TYR A 135 -12.12 3.45 13.75
CA TYR A 135 -12.56 2.06 13.59
C TYR A 135 -13.60 1.99 12.49
N PRO A 136 -13.32 1.39 11.32
CA PRO A 136 -14.32 1.29 10.24
C PRO A 136 -15.62 0.59 10.66
N THR A 137 -15.53 -0.47 11.45
CA THR A 137 -16.71 -1.20 11.98
C THR A 137 -17.17 -0.71 13.36
N GLY A 138 -16.63 0.41 13.86
CA GLY A 138 -16.86 0.85 15.23
C GLY A 138 -16.04 0.07 16.26
N GLU A 139 -15.72 0.69 17.40
CA GLU A 139 -14.94 0.05 18.47
C GLU A 139 -15.65 -1.18 19.03
N ASP A 140 -16.97 -1.08 19.24
CA ASP A 140 -17.84 -2.15 19.76
C ASP A 140 -18.55 -2.96 18.65
N GLY A 141 -18.26 -2.68 17.38
CA GLY A 141 -18.87 -3.35 16.23
C GLY A 141 -18.32 -4.77 15.97
N PRO A 142 -18.66 -5.38 14.84
CA PRO A 142 -18.12 -6.70 14.45
C PRO A 142 -16.62 -6.67 14.16
N SER A 143 -15.99 -7.83 14.08
CA SER A 143 -14.64 -7.99 13.53
C SER A 143 -14.60 -7.51 12.08
N GLY A 144 -13.45 -7.07 11.61
CA GLY A 144 -13.28 -6.61 10.24
C GLY A 144 -12.93 -5.13 10.11
N GLY A 145 -13.21 -4.57 8.93
CA GLY A 145 -12.88 -3.20 8.59
C GLY A 145 -11.37 -2.97 8.45
N GLY A 146 -10.61 -4.00 8.05
CA GLY A 146 -9.17 -3.93 7.87
C GLY A 146 -8.75 -2.77 6.96
N ILE A 147 -7.66 -2.08 7.30
CA ILE A 147 -7.04 -1.08 6.42
C ILE A 147 -5.68 -1.64 6.04
N TRP A 148 -5.63 -2.39 4.93
CA TRP A 148 -4.52 -3.25 4.59
C TRP A 148 -3.86 -2.94 3.24
N GLY A 149 -4.31 -1.92 2.53
CA GLY A 149 -3.62 -1.45 1.34
C GLY A 149 -2.14 -1.14 1.60
N ALA A 150 -1.27 -1.61 0.71
CA ALA A 150 0.19 -1.58 0.90
C ALA A 150 0.77 -0.18 1.18
N GLY A 151 0.12 0.89 0.73
CA GLY A 151 0.52 2.27 0.98
C GLY A 151 0.07 2.84 2.33
N GLY A 152 -0.73 2.11 3.12
CA GLY A 152 -1.29 2.59 4.37
C GLY A 152 -2.32 3.71 4.18
N ALA A 153 -2.17 4.83 4.88
CA ALA A 153 -3.04 5.99 4.78
C ALA A 153 -2.45 7.04 3.82
N SER A 154 -3.29 7.64 2.97
CA SER A 154 -2.89 8.78 2.13
C SER A 154 -3.26 10.09 2.79
N VAL A 155 -2.34 11.07 2.79
CA VAL A 155 -2.56 12.39 3.40
C VAL A 155 -2.42 13.47 2.33
N ASP A 156 -3.44 14.32 2.20
CA ASP A 156 -3.32 15.51 1.36
C ASP A 156 -2.41 16.53 2.05
N PRO A 157 -1.25 16.88 1.45
CA PRO A 157 -0.28 17.77 2.09
C PRO A 157 -0.79 19.21 2.28
N ARG A 158 -1.88 19.61 1.61
CA ARG A 158 -2.44 20.96 1.69
C ARG A 158 -3.48 21.10 2.80
N SER A 159 -4.42 20.15 2.90
CA SER A 159 -5.49 20.18 3.90
C SER A 159 -5.10 19.43 5.19
N GLY A 160 -4.19 18.46 5.09
CA GLY A 160 -3.90 17.50 6.15
C GLY A 160 -4.98 16.42 6.31
N ASP A 161 -5.94 16.35 5.39
CA ASP A 161 -6.97 15.32 5.43
C ASP A 161 -6.37 13.96 5.06
N VAL A 162 -6.88 12.94 5.72
CA VAL A 162 -6.43 11.55 5.60
C VAL A 162 -7.47 10.75 4.85
N PHE A 163 -7.01 9.93 3.91
CA PHE A 163 -7.87 9.08 3.09
C PHE A 163 -7.44 7.63 3.25
N VAL A 164 -8.43 6.76 3.46
CA VAL A 164 -8.24 5.30 3.52
C VAL A 164 -9.34 4.61 2.72
N ALA A 165 -9.06 3.39 2.31
CA ALA A 165 -10.05 2.44 1.85
C ALA A 165 -10.04 1.23 2.79
N THR A 166 -11.18 0.61 3.03
CA THR A 166 -11.39 -0.30 4.15
C THR A 166 -11.87 -1.67 3.68
N GLY A 167 -11.51 -2.68 4.43
CA GLY A 167 -11.93 -4.07 4.24
C GLY A 167 -13.35 -4.34 4.73
N ASN A 168 -13.79 -5.56 4.50
CA ASN A 168 -15.11 -6.08 4.84
C ASN A 168 -15.33 -6.17 6.36
N ALA A 169 -16.61 -6.24 6.76
CA ALA A 169 -17.00 -6.65 8.10
C ALA A 169 -17.12 -8.18 8.12
N VAL A 170 -16.29 -8.83 8.93
CA VAL A 170 -16.28 -10.31 9.02
C VAL A 170 -17.53 -10.82 9.73
N ALA A 171 -18.12 -11.90 9.20
CA ALA A 171 -19.34 -12.50 9.70
C ALA A 171 -20.62 -11.61 9.61
N SER A 172 -20.58 -10.57 8.78
CA SER A 172 -21.76 -9.78 8.42
C SER A 172 -22.08 -9.99 6.95
N SER A 173 -23.32 -10.34 6.63
CA SER A 173 -23.81 -10.40 5.25
C SER A 173 -24.29 -9.04 4.74
N GLU A 174 -24.30 -8.04 5.59
CA GLU A 174 -24.72 -6.67 5.28
C GLU A 174 -23.59 -5.68 5.50
N HIS A 175 -23.59 -4.61 4.73
CA HIS A 175 -22.68 -3.49 4.92
C HIS A 175 -22.77 -2.94 6.34
N TYR A 176 -21.63 -2.72 6.98
CA TYR A 176 -21.55 -2.27 8.38
C TYR A 176 -20.62 -1.06 8.54
N GLY A 177 -21.17 0.02 9.02
CA GLY A 177 -20.40 1.23 9.36
C GLY A 177 -19.66 1.83 8.15
N PHE A 178 -18.35 1.82 8.21
CA PHE A 178 -17.45 2.26 7.15
C PHE A 178 -16.60 1.09 6.61
N ALA A 179 -17.08 -0.15 6.73
CA ALA A 179 -16.47 -1.28 6.00
C ALA A 179 -16.66 -1.10 4.50
N GLU A 180 -15.76 -1.66 3.68
CA GLU A 180 -15.84 -1.65 2.21
C GLU A 180 -16.05 -0.25 1.62
N ALA A 181 -15.46 0.77 2.23
CA ALA A 181 -15.70 2.16 1.92
C ALA A 181 -14.41 2.95 1.64
N VAL A 182 -14.56 4.02 0.87
CA VAL A 182 -13.57 5.08 0.76
C VAL A 182 -13.90 6.17 1.76
N VAL A 183 -12.98 6.47 2.68
CA VAL A 183 -13.23 7.36 3.81
C VAL A 183 -12.24 8.52 3.80
N ARG A 184 -12.76 9.75 3.92
CA ARG A 184 -12.01 10.98 4.18
C ARG A 184 -12.15 11.35 5.65
N LEU A 185 -11.02 11.53 6.31
CA LEU A 185 -10.90 11.84 7.71
C LEU A 185 -10.18 13.18 7.90
N SER A 186 -10.47 13.87 8.98
CA SER A 186 -9.62 14.97 9.42
C SER A 186 -8.27 14.44 9.91
N ARG A 187 -7.29 15.31 10.06
CA ARG A 187 -5.97 14.97 10.64
C ARG A 187 -6.07 14.23 11.99
N ARG A 188 -7.12 14.47 12.78
CA ARG A 188 -7.40 13.76 14.05
C ARG A 188 -8.49 12.69 13.90
N LEU A 189 -8.59 12.09 12.71
CA LEU A 189 -9.38 10.92 12.39
C LEU A 189 -10.90 11.07 12.64
N ARG A 190 -11.43 12.29 12.68
CA ARG A 190 -12.88 12.52 12.62
C ARG A 190 -13.35 12.31 11.18
N VAL A 191 -14.36 11.48 10.96
CA VAL A 191 -14.95 11.27 9.64
C VAL A 191 -15.51 12.60 9.09
N LEU A 192 -15.05 12.99 7.93
CA LEU A 192 -15.50 14.16 7.18
C LEU A 192 -16.48 13.76 6.06
N SER A 193 -16.22 12.63 5.43
CA SER A 193 -17.04 12.11 4.35
C SER A 193 -16.65 10.66 4.07
N ALA A 194 -17.60 9.83 3.66
CA ALA A 194 -17.37 8.46 3.28
C ALA A 194 -18.30 8.04 2.14
N ASN A 195 -17.91 7.03 1.38
CA ASN A 195 -18.76 6.39 0.38
C ASN A 195 -18.51 4.88 0.36
N TYR A 196 -19.58 4.13 0.48
CA TYR A 196 -19.68 2.72 0.14
C TYR A 196 -20.18 2.62 -1.30
N PRO A 197 -19.34 2.20 -2.27
CA PRO A 197 -19.75 2.21 -3.67
C PRO A 197 -20.64 1.04 -4.06
N GLY A 198 -20.92 0.11 -3.12
CA GLY A 198 -21.52 -1.18 -3.36
C GLY A 198 -20.49 -2.17 -3.88
N VAL A 199 -20.44 -3.33 -3.28
CA VAL A 199 -19.58 -4.46 -3.69
C VAL A 199 -20.47 -5.66 -4.01
N THR A 200 -19.99 -6.59 -4.84
CA THR A 200 -20.81 -7.66 -5.40
C THR A 200 -20.49 -9.04 -4.83
N GLY A 201 -19.33 -9.22 -4.24
CA GLY A 201 -18.83 -10.48 -3.69
C GLY A 201 -18.81 -10.53 -2.17
N VAL A 202 -18.49 -11.69 -1.63
CA VAL A 202 -18.40 -11.92 -0.17
C VAL A 202 -17.10 -11.31 0.40
N ASP A 203 -16.04 -11.25 -0.41
CA ASP A 203 -14.73 -10.70 -0.07
C ASP A 203 -14.28 -9.68 -1.15
N SER A 204 -15.16 -8.74 -1.43
CA SER A 204 -15.02 -7.75 -2.51
C SER A 204 -14.51 -6.39 -2.00
N ASP A 205 -13.79 -6.40 -0.93
CA ASP A 205 -13.31 -5.22 -0.21
C ASP A 205 -12.18 -4.44 -0.92
N PHE A 206 -11.69 -3.41 -0.25
CA PHE A 206 -10.57 -2.60 -0.72
C PHE A 206 -9.24 -3.08 -0.11
N GLY A 207 -8.49 -3.91 -0.86
CA GLY A 207 -7.09 -4.23 -0.59
C GLY A 207 -6.12 -3.15 -1.10
N ALA A 208 -6.55 -1.92 -1.19
CA ALA A 208 -5.83 -0.85 -1.86
C ALA A 208 -5.72 0.42 -1.03
N THR A 209 -4.64 1.16 -1.26
CA THR A 209 -4.50 2.51 -0.73
C THR A 209 -4.93 3.52 -1.79
N PRO A 210 -5.79 4.49 -1.47
CA PRO A 210 -6.16 5.55 -2.40
C PRO A 210 -4.96 6.39 -2.83
N VAL A 211 -4.76 6.60 -4.13
CA VAL A 211 -3.78 7.57 -4.63
C VAL A 211 -4.41 8.95 -4.77
N LEU A 212 -3.80 9.95 -4.17
CA LEU A 212 -4.23 11.34 -4.26
C LEU A 212 -3.45 12.05 -5.37
N PHE A 213 -4.14 12.75 -6.26
CA PHE A 213 -3.48 13.50 -7.33
C PHE A 213 -4.29 14.73 -7.75
N ARG A 214 -3.64 15.63 -8.49
CA ARG A 214 -4.26 16.80 -9.10
C ARG A 214 -3.69 17.01 -10.48
N ALA A 215 -4.37 16.56 -11.51
CA ALA A 215 -4.02 16.89 -12.88
C ALA A 215 -4.27 18.37 -13.15
N ALA A 216 -3.41 18.97 -13.99
CA ALA A 216 -3.56 20.39 -14.37
C ALA A 216 -4.93 20.64 -15.00
N GLY A 217 -5.64 21.67 -14.50
CA GLY A 217 -7.00 22.02 -14.89
C GLY A 217 -8.10 21.23 -14.19
N CYS A 218 -7.75 20.26 -13.32
CA CYS A 218 -8.73 19.45 -12.60
C CYS A 218 -8.75 19.75 -11.08
N PRO A 219 -9.89 19.51 -10.42
CA PRO A 219 -9.94 19.52 -8.96
C PRO A 219 -9.09 18.37 -8.38
N PRO A 220 -8.74 18.39 -7.09
CA PRO A 220 -8.09 17.26 -6.43
C PRO A 220 -8.93 15.99 -6.57
N GLN A 221 -8.30 14.92 -7.01
CA GLN A 221 -8.91 13.62 -7.28
C GLN A 221 -8.25 12.53 -6.46
N LEU A 222 -8.93 11.42 -6.36
CA LEU A 222 -8.49 10.19 -5.72
C LEU A 222 -8.85 9.03 -6.63
N ALA A 223 -7.91 8.11 -6.83
CA ALA A 223 -8.19 6.83 -7.50
C ALA A 223 -7.89 5.68 -6.54
N VAL A 224 -8.71 4.64 -6.60
CA VAL A 224 -8.59 3.43 -5.77
C VAL A 224 -9.20 2.24 -6.50
N VAL A 225 -8.66 1.05 -6.28
CA VAL A 225 -9.17 -0.22 -6.82
C VAL A 225 -9.73 -1.09 -5.71
N ASN A 226 -10.65 -2.00 -6.05
CA ASN A 226 -11.17 -3.02 -5.14
C ASN A 226 -11.01 -4.44 -5.71
N LYS A 227 -11.27 -5.44 -4.90
CA LYS A 227 -11.17 -6.86 -5.29
C LYS A 227 -12.17 -7.29 -6.37
N ASP A 228 -13.27 -6.55 -6.57
CA ASP A 228 -14.22 -6.77 -7.67
C ASP A 228 -13.65 -6.43 -9.06
N GLY A 229 -12.40 -6.01 -9.14
CA GLY A 229 -11.78 -5.66 -10.40
C GLY A 229 -12.11 -4.24 -10.88
N GLU A 230 -12.53 -3.36 -9.99
CA GLU A 230 -12.98 -2.03 -10.33
C GLU A 230 -11.95 -0.95 -9.96
N LEU A 231 -11.84 0.04 -10.83
CA LEU A 231 -11.12 1.28 -10.59
C LEU A 231 -12.11 2.42 -10.42
N PHE A 232 -12.06 3.06 -9.26
CA PHE A 232 -12.91 4.19 -8.90
C PHE A 232 -12.13 5.48 -8.96
N LEU A 233 -12.76 6.51 -9.52
CA LEU A 233 -12.25 7.88 -9.51
C LEU A 233 -13.21 8.77 -8.69
N TYR A 234 -12.68 9.47 -7.68
CA TYR A 234 -13.45 10.39 -6.85
C TYR A 234 -12.89 11.81 -6.92
N ARG A 235 -13.74 12.80 -6.62
CA ARG A 235 -13.29 14.14 -6.21
C ARG A 235 -13.04 14.13 -4.72
N GLN A 236 -11.83 14.47 -4.27
CA GLN A 236 -11.45 14.43 -2.84
C GLN A 236 -12.40 15.21 -1.94
N ALA A 237 -12.90 16.38 -2.42
CA ALA A 237 -13.84 17.21 -1.65
C ALA A 237 -15.27 16.64 -1.58
N ALA A 238 -15.59 15.58 -2.35
CA ALA A 238 -16.97 15.12 -2.54
C ALA A 238 -17.10 13.58 -2.47
N ILE A 239 -16.29 12.92 -1.65
CA ILE A 239 -16.31 11.46 -1.48
C ILE A 239 -17.74 10.93 -1.24
N GLY A 240 -18.50 11.56 -0.33
CA GLY A 240 -19.86 11.15 -0.01
C GLY A 240 -20.89 11.25 -1.14
N LYS A 241 -20.51 11.88 -2.28
CA LYS A 241 -21.36 11.90 -3.48
C LYS A 241 -21.15 10.68 -4.39
N GLY A 242 -20.23 9.79 -4.02
CA GLY A 242 -19.83 8.64 -4.83
C GLY A 242 -18.74 8.95 -5.84
N PRO A 243 -18.26 7.92 -6.56
CA PRO A 243 -17.25 8.06 -7.61
C PRO A 243 -17.80 8.87 -8.80
N VAL A 244 -16.94 9.70 -9.40
CA VAL A 244 -17.27 10.40 -10.65
C VAL A 244 -17.08 9.49 -11.86
N GLN A 245 -16.30 8.42 -11.72
CA GLN A 245 -16.13 7.38 -12.72
C GLN A 245 -15.86 6.04 -12.05
N ARG A 246 -16.35 4.97 -12.67
CA ARG A 246 -16.19 3.58 -12.25
C ARG A 246 -15.88 2.76 -13.51
N LEU A 247 -14.79 2.00 -13.49
CA LEU A 247 -14.33 1.20 -14.62
C LEU A 247 -14.09 -0.24 -14.15
N GLN A 248 -14.74 -1.22 -14.78
CA GLN A 248 -14.43 -2.64 -14.58
C GLN A 248 -13.18 -2.98 -15.37
N ILE A 249 -12.02 -2.98 -14.71
CA ILE A 249 -10.71 -3.18 -15.38
C ILE A 249 -10.21 -4.62 -15.34
N ALA A 250 -10.72 -5.43 -14.42
CA ALA A 250 -10.43 -6.85 -14.30
C ALA A 250 -11.72 -7.64 -14.13
N ASP A 251 -11.68 -8.96 -14.31
CA ASP A 251 -12.78 -9.81 -13.87
C ASP A 251 -12.94 -9.71 -12.35
N ALA A 252 -14.17 -9.90 -11.86
CA ALA A 252 -14.46 -9.96 -10.42
C ALA A 252 -13.85 -11.24 -9.83
N VAL A 253 -12.55 -11.21 -9.62
CA VAL A 253 -11.80 -12.31 -9.03
C VAL A 253 -11.43 -11.88 -7.62
N VAL A 254 -12.01 -12.56 -6.65
CA VAL A 254 -11.73 -12.33 -5.24
C VAL A 254 -10.22 -12.38 -4.98
N GLU A 255 -9.73 -11.43 -4.22
CA GLU A 255 -8.37 -11.36 -3.68
C GLU A 255 -7.25 -10.88 -4.64
N GLN A 256 -7.53 -10.53 -5.88
CA GLN A 256 -6.44 -10.28 -6.84
C GLN A 256 -6.20 -8.82 -7.22
N LEU A 257 -7.19 -7.95 -7.26
CA LEU A 257 -6.96 -6.53 -7.56
C LEU A 257 -6.72 -5.72 -6.29
N GLN A 258 -5.46 -5.54 -5.97
CA GLN A 258 -4.96 -4.89 -4.76
C GLN A 258 -3.87 -3.88 -5.12
N GLY A 259 -3.43 -3.13 -4.12
CA GLY A 259 -2.25 -2.31 -4.21
C GLY A 259 -2.52 -0.81 -4.24
N VAL A 260 -1.62 -0.07 -4.83
CA VAL A 260 -1.68 1.40 -4.88
C VAL A 260 -1.50 1.83 -6.32
N PRO A 261 -2.48 2.47 -6.96
CA PRO A 261 -2.24 3.12 -8.24
C PRO A 261 -1.12 4.16 -8.11
N ALA A 262 -0.41 4.46 -9.20
CA ALA A 262 0.58 5.52 -9.23
C ALA A 262 0.16 6.62 -10.21
N TYR A 263 0.37 7.89 -9.85
CA TYR A 263 0.12 9.00 -10.76
C TYR A 263 1.40 9.78 -11.02
N SER A 264 1.60 10.21 -12.25
CA SER A 264 2.72 11.06 -12.65
C SER A 264 2.23 12.37 -13.27
N ASP A 265 2.58 13.50 -12.65
CA ASP A 265 2.30 14.83 -13.19
C ASP A 265 2.99 15.06 -14.55
N ALA A 266 4.19 14.49 -14.73
CA ALA A 266 4.97 14.67 -15.96
C ALA A 266 4.30 14.05 -17.18
N THR A 267 3.64 12.90 -17.02
CA THR A 267 2.93 12.21 -18.12
C THR A 267 1.42 12.45 -18.08
N ARG A 268 0.87 12.92 -16.97
CA ARG A 268 -0.57 13.01 -16.68
C ARG A 268 -1.27 11.65 -16.74
N LEU A 269 -0.53 10.56 -16.47
CA LEU A 269 -1.04 9.20 -16.49
C LEU A 269 -1.18 8.65 -15.09
N LEU A 270 -2.27 7.90 -14.89
CA LEU A 270 -2.53 7.03 -13.74
C LEU A 270 -2.18 5.59 -14.16
N TYR A 271 -1.31 4.94 -13.42
CA TYR A 271 -0.86 3.57 -13.68
C TYR A 271 -1.49 2.62 -12.67
N VAL A 272 -1.97 1.48 -13.16
CA VAL A 272 -2.61 0.44 -12.36
C VAL A 272 -2.09 -0.91 -12.79
N THR A 273 -1.65 -1.72 -11.84
CA THR A 273 -1.34 -3.13 -12.10
C THR A 273 -2.64 -3.92 -12.12
N ASN A 274 -2.87 -4.67 -13.18
CA ASN A 274 -4.11 -5.40 -13.41
C ASN A 274 -3.86 -6.93 -13.38
N PRO A 275 -4.50 -7.69 -12.47
CA PRO A 275 -4.25 -9.13 -12.35
C PRO A 275 -4.88 -9.97 -13.45
N SER A 276 -6.00 -9.53 -14.03
CA SER A 276 -6.75 -10.30 -15.02
C SER A 276 -7.28 -9.45 -16.18
N ASP A 277 -7.60 -10.08 -17.29
CA ASP A 277 -8.32 -9.43 -18.37
C ASP A 277 -9.73 -9.07 -17.89
N SER A 278 -10.28 -7.95 -18.34
CA SER A 278 -11.72 -7.67 -18.14
C SER A 278 -12.58 -8.60 -18.99
N SER A 279 -13.80 -8.90 -18.54
CA SER A 279 -14.71 -9.84 -19.20
C SER A 279 -15.06 -9.43 -20.63
N ASP A 280 -15.08 -8.13 -20.93
CA ASP A 280 -15.30 -7.60 -22.28
C ASP A 280 -14.02 -7.53 -23.13
N GLY A 281 -12.86 -7.89 -22.57
CA GLY A 281 -11.56 -7.88 -23.22
C GLY A 281 -10.98 -6.48 -23.50
N THR A 282 -11.60 -5.42 -22.97
CA THR A 282 -11.13 -4.03 -23.15
C THR A 282 -9.80 -3.79 -22.43
N TYR A 283 -9.69 -4.30 -21.21
CA TYR A 283 -8.50 -4.16 -20.36
C TYR A 283 -7.78 -5.49 -20.24
N ARG A 284 -6.47 -5.49 -20.47
CA ARG A 284 -5.63 -6.69 -20.38
C ARG A 284 -4.92 -6.76 -19.03
N HIS A 285 -4.60 -7.97 -18.59
CA HIS A 285 -3.73 -8.17 -17.43
C HIS A 285 -2.32 -7.59 -17.64
N GLY A 286 -1.68 -7.19 -16.54
CA GLY A 286 -0.36 -6.59 -16.54
C GLY A 286 -0.38 -5.14 -16.07
N LEU A 287 -0.01 -4.18 -16.92
CA LEU A 287 0.06 -2.77 -16.54
C LEU A 287 -0.84 -1.93 -17.45
N LEU A 288 -1.73 -1.18 -16.85
CA LEU A 288 -2.63 -0.23 -17.50
C LEU A 288 -2.17 1.20 -17.19
N ALA A 289 -2.26 2.09 -18.17
CA ALA A 289 -2.04 3.52 -18.00
C ALA A 289 -3.24 4.31 -18.53
N PHE A 290 -3.81 5.15 -17.69
CA PHE A 290 -4.97 5.97 -17.99
C PHE A 290 -4.57 7.44 -18.05
N GLU A 291 -4.89 8.13 -19.16
CA GLU A 291 -4.73 9.57 -19.22
C GLU A 291 -5.84 10.31 -18.47
N VAL A 292 -5.49 11.35 -17.73
CA VAL A 292 -6.46 12.28 -17.16
C VAL A 292 -6.77 13.34 -18.17
N ARG A 293 -8.01 13.34 -18.68
CA ARG A 293 -8.47 14.22 -19.74
C ARG A 293 -8.85 15.62 -19.25
N THR A 294 -9.17 16.50 -20.16
CA THR A 294 -9.60 17.88 -19.85
C THR A 294 -10.96 17.96 -19.13
N ASP A 295 -11.81 16.93 -19.28
CA ASP A 295 -13.05 16.76 -18.54
C ASP A 295 -12.83 16.17 -17.14
N CYS A 296 -11.56 15.94 -16.77
CA CYS A 296 -11.12 15.34 -15.51
C CYS A 296 -11.56 13.88 -15.30
N MET A 297 -11.95 13.20 -16.37
CA MET A 297 -12.18 11.76 -16.40
C MET A 297 -10.91 11.04 -16.85
N ILE A 298 -10.83 9.73 -16.61
CA ILE A 298 -9.70 8.91 -17.06
C ILE A 298 -10.11 8.04 -18.26
N ARG A 299 -9.16 7.82 -19.17
CA ARG A 299 -9.31 6.93 -20.31
C ARG A 299 -8.02 6.16 -20.54
N LEU A 300 -8.14 4.88 -20.93
CA LEU A 300 -6.98 4.07 -21.30
C LEU A 300 -6.15 4.75 -22.37
N ALA A 301 -4.88 5.03 -22.05
CA ALA A 301 -3.89 5.58 -22.97
C ALA A 301 -3.07 4.47 -23.62
N TRP A 302 -2.60 3.53 -22.79
CA TRP A 302 -1.88 2.35 -23.25
C TRP A 302 -1.98 1.23 -22.20
N GLN A 303 -1.70 0.00 -22.63
CA GLN A 303 -1.63 -1.17 -21.77
C GLN A 303 -0.52 -2.11 -22.21
N ARG A 304 0.02 -2.88 -21.27
CA ARG A 304 1.06 -3.90 -21.51
C ARG A 304 0.70 -5.18 -20.78
N THR A 305 0.49 -6.23 -21.54
CA THR A 305 0.36 -7.58 -21.00
C THR A 305 1.69 -8.03 -20.41
N ILE A 306 1.71 -8.45 -19.17
CA ILE A 306 2.88 -8.88 -18.42
C ILE A 306 2.53 -10.18 -17.70
N GLY A 307 3.39 -11.17 -17.82
CA GLY A 307 3.17 -12.46 -17.18
C GLY A 307 2.01 -13.23 -17.82
N ARG A 308 1.25 -13.90 -16.99
CA ARG A 308 0.03 -14.61 -17.37
C ARG A 308 -1.19 -14.05 -16.65
N ASN A 309 -2.38 -14.32 -17.16
CA ASN A 309 -3.62 -13.97 -16.52
C ASN A 309 -3.69 -14.51 -15.08
N TYR A 310 -4.31 -13.78 -14.17
CA TYR A 310 -4.42 -14.09 -12.73
C TYR A 310 -3.07 -14.08 -11.98
N LEU A 311 -2.17 -13.17 -12.33
CA LEU A 311 -0.96 -12.91 -11.55
C LEU A 311 -1.06 -11.59 -10.79
N ILE A 312 -0.74 -11.66 -9.50
CA ILE A 312 -0.62 -10.47 -8.65
C ILE A 312 0.62 -9.69 -9.07
N GLY A 313 0.43 -8.41 -9.36
CA GLY A 313 1.51 -7.45 -9.57
C GLY A 313 1.66 -6.51 -8.38
N SER A 314 2.88 -6.06 -8.13
CA SER A 314 3.14 -5.04 -7.12
C SER A 314 2.45 -3.71 -7.48
N PRO A 315 2.26 -2.80 -6.53
CA PRO A 315 2.00 -1.40 -6.86
C PRO A 315 3.04 -0.88 -7.87
N PRO A 316 2.62 -0.19 -8.96
CA PRO A 316 3.56 0.42 -9.89
C PRO A 316 4.23 1.63 -9.24
N ILE A 317 5.47 1.91 -9.61
CA ILE A 317 6.17 3.15 -9.24
C ILE A 317 6.66 3.86 -10.49
N VAL A 318 6.73 5.20 -10.44
CA VAL A 318 7.25 6.02 -11.53
C VAL A 318 8.48 6.78 -11.08
N ALA A 319 9.59 6.58 -11.77
CA ALA A 319 10.84 7.28 -11.50
C ALA A 319 11.62 7.53 -12.79
N GLY A 320 12.12 8.77 -12.98
CA GLY A 320 12.97 9.12 -14.13
C GLY A 320 12.31 8.88 -15.49
N GLY A 321 10.99 9.02 -15.62
CA GLY A 321 10.27 8.76 -16.86
C GLY A 321 10.01 7.28 -17.16
N VAL A 322 10.32 6.39 -16.21
CA VAL A 322 10.08 4.95 -16.32
C VAL A 322 9.04 4.54 -15.28
N VAL A 323 8.05 3.74 -15.69
CA VAL A 323 7.16 3.04 -14.76
C VAL A 323 7.68 1.62 -14.55
N TYR A 324 7.87 1.27 -13.28
CA TYR A 324 8.33 -0.06 -12.85
C TYR A 324 7.21 -0.82 -12.16
N VAL A 325 7.16 -2.13 -12.40
CA VAL A 325 6.25 -3.05 -11.73
C VAL A 325 6.94 -4.40 -11.51
N ALA A 326 6.72 -5.01 -10.35
CA ALA A 326 7.15 -6.39 -10.09
C ALA A 326 5.95 -7.33 -10.26
N MET A 327 6.18 -8.50 -10.83
CA MET A 327 5.17 -9.55 -10.97
C MET A 327 5.54 -10.69 -10.03
N ALA A 328 4.68 -10.96 -9.05
CA ALA A 328 4.97 -11.79 -7.88
C ALA A 328 5.60 -13.14 -8.24
N TRP A 329 4.87 -13.97 -8.94
CA TRP A 329 5.30 -15.33 -9.27
C TRP A 329 6.14 -15.44 -10.54
N ASP A 330 6.25 -14.34 -11.32
CA ASP A 330 7.15 -14.25 -12.47
C ASP A 330 8.60 -13.96 -12.04
N GLN A 331 8.76 -13.60 -10.75
CA GLN A 331 10.07 -13.31 -10.13
C GLN A 331 10.84 -12.23 -10.89
N ARG A 332 10.11 -11.24 -11.43
CA ARG A 332 10.70 -10.20 -12.28
C ARG A 332 10.16 -8.83 -11.96
N VAL A 333 11.05 -7.88 -12.19
CA VAL A 333 10.70 -6.45 -12.28
C VAL A 333 10.78 -6.04 -13.75
N TYR A 334 9.81 -5.29 -14.20
CA TYR A 334 9.72 -4.73 -15.53
C TYR A 334 9.76 -3.21 -15.47
N GLY A 335 10.42 -2.60 -16.45
CA GLY A 335 10.47 -1.15 -16.64
C GLY A 335 9.98 -0.75 -18.03
N PHE A 336 9.04 0.19 -18.08
CA PHE A 336 8.47 0.70 -19.33
C PHE A 336 8.60 2.22 -19.37
N ASP A 337 8.77 2.76 -20.58
CA ASP A 337 8.62 4.20 -20.81
C ASP A 337 7.25 4.65 -20.28
N ALA A 338 7.25 5.58 -19.36
CA ALA A 338 6.03 5.96 -18.65
C ALA A 338 4.98 6.61 -19.58
N ALA A 339 5.41 7.36 -20.61
CA ALA A 339 4.48 8.03 -21.52
C ALA A 339 3.86 7.06 -22.56
N THR A 340 4.62 6.10 -23.05
CA THR A 340 4.24 5.28 -24.20
C THR A 340 4.01 3.81 -23.88
N GLY A 341 4.46 3.34 -22.72
CA GLY A 341 4.48 1.94 -22.35
C GLY A 341 5.50 1.11 -23.13
N ARG A 342 6.41 1.70 -23.90
CA ARG A 342 7.45 0.96 -24.61
C ARG A 342 8.33 0.21 -23.59
N PRO A 343 8.57 -1.11 -23.76
CA PRO A 343 9.48 -1.85 -22.89
C PRO A 343 10.89 -1.25 -22.92
N LEU A 344 11.48 -1.01 -21.77
CA LEU A 344 12.84 -0.49 -21.63
C LEU A 344 13.78 -1.49 -21.00
N TRP A 345 13.32 -2.23 -19.99
CA TRP A 345 14.17 -3.12 -19.20
C TRP A 345 13.34 -4.17 -18.45
N ASN A 346 13.97 -5.25 -18.05
CA ASN A 346 13.48 -6.17 -17.02
C ASN A 346 14.66 -6.82 -16.30
N SER A 347 14.41 -7.38 -15.11
CA SER A 347 15.46 -8.02 -14.27
C SER A 347 15.95 -9.37 -14.76
N GLY A 348 15.46 -9.88 -15.89
CA GLY A 348 15.82 -11.20 -16.40
C GLY A 348 15.44 -12.32 -15.42
N ARG A 349 16.37 -13.25 -15.18
CA ARG A 349 16.23 -14.37 -14.24
C ARG A 349 17.08 -14.17 -12.97
N THR A 350 17.45 -12.96 -12.64
CA THR A 350 18.32 -12.64 -11.49
C THR A 350 17.61 -12.93 -10.17
N ILE A 351 16.35 -12.55 -10.05
CA ILE A 351 15.53 -12.75 -8.84
C ILE A 351 15.03 -14.20 -8.83
N ARG A 352 15.16 -14.88 -7.67
CA ARG A 352 14.85 -16.31 -7.55
C ARG A 352 13.63 -16.63 -6.69
N GLY A 353 13.09 -15.64 -5.96
CA GLY A 353 11.89 -15.79 -5.15
C GLY A 353 10.77 -14.85 -5.61
N ALA A 354 9.58 -15.05 -5.09
CA ALA A 354 8.43 -14.19 -5.39
C ALA A 354 8.67 -12.74 -4.93
N VAL A 355 8.07 -11.77 -5.65
CA VAL A 355 8.26 -10.33 -5.47
C VAL A 355 6.91 -9.62 -5.35
N PHE A 356 6.43 -9.43 -4.14
CA PHE A 356 5.15 -8.75 -3.87
C PHE A 356 5.30 -7.25 -3.62
N ALA A 357 6.42 -6.86 -2.98
CA ALA A 357 6.67 -5.46 -2.67
C ALA A 357 6.93 -4.63 -3.94
N PRO A 358 6.51 -3.36 -3.98
CA PRO A 358 6.90 -2.47 -5.06
C PRO A 358 8.41 -2.28 -5.07
N PRO A 359 9.05 -2.14 -6.25
CA PRO A 359 10.45 -1.75 -6.32
C PRO A 359 10.63 -0.32 -5.79
N VAL A 360 11.84 0.00 -5.35
CA VAL A 360 12.21 1.36 -4.91
C VAL A 360 13.35 1.85 -5.78
N VAL A 361 13.21 3.07 -6.33
CA VAL A 361 14.27 3.72 -7.10
C VAL A 361 14.85 4.87 -6.31
N ALA A 362 16.16 4.83 -6.07
CA ALA A 362 16.87 5.89 -5.38
C ALA A 362 18.34 5.97 -5.88
N ASN A 363 18.85 7.18 -6.07
CA ASN A 363 20.26 7.43 -6.44
C ASN A 363 20.71 6.62 -7.67
N GLY A 364 19.87 6.52 -8.71
CA GLY A 364 20.17 5.79 -9.94
C GLY A 364 20.13 4.27 -9.83
N ARG A 365 19.70 3.72 -8.71
CA ARG A 365 19.55 2.26 -8.51
C ARG A 365 18.10 1.89 -8.23
N LEU A 366 17.70 0.70 -8.68
CA LEU A 366 16.43 0.06 -8.34
C LEU A 366 16.72 -1.04 -7.31
N TYR A 367 15.96 -1.03 -6.22
CA TYR A 367 16.01 -2.03 -5.16
C TYR A 367 14.72 -2.85 -5.14
N GLN A 368 14.86 -4.18 -4.98
CA GLN A 368 13.75 -5.11 -4.93
C GLN A 368 14.00 -6.18 -3.88
N GLY A 369 13.11 -6.23 -2.87
CA GLY A 369 13.04 -7.34 -1.91
C GLY A 369 12.36 -8.55 -2.52
N SER A 370 12.79 -9.75 -2.12
CA SER A 370 12.24 -11.01 -2.61
C SER A 370 12.06 -12.03 -1.48
N LEU A 371 11.10 -12.93 -1.62
CA LEU A 371 10.83 -13.99 -0.63
C LEU A 371 11.93 -15.06 -0.56
N ASP A 372 12.96 -14.99 -1.41
CA ASP A 372 14.18 -15.81 -1.27
C ASP A 372 15.17 -15.28 -0.21
N GLY A 373 14.79 -14.20 0.49
CA GLY A 373 15.59 -13.59 1.56
C GLY A 373 16.65 -12.61 1.06
N HIS A 374 16.59 -12.19 -0.21
CA HIS A 374 17.54 -11.23 -0.78
C HIS A 374 16.90 -9.88 -1.06
N LEU A 375 17.71 -8.84 -0.92
CA LEU A 375 17.47 -7.52 -1.47
C LEU A 375 18.37 -7.36 -2.71
N TYR A 376 17.75 -7.27 -3.87
CA TYR A 376 18.44 -7.06 -5.14
C TYR A 376 18.61 -5.57 -5.43
N ALA A 377 19.77 -5.17 -5.94
CA ALA A 377 20.04 -3.83 -6.42
C ALA A 377 20.45 -3.87 -7.90
N PHE A 378 19.77 -3.11 -8.73
CA PHE A 378 20.04 -2.98 -10.15
C PHE A 378 20.52 -1.56 -10.44
N ALA A 379 21.61 -1.41 -11.17
CA ALA A 379 22.15 -0.15 -11.65
C ALA A 379 22.14 -0.13 -13.19
N PRO A 380 22.13 1.06 -13.83
CA PRO A 380 22.43 1.14 -15.26
C PRO A 380 23.76 0.46 -15.58
N SER A 381 23.86 -0.22 -16.71
CA SER A 381 25.16 -0.65 -17.24
C SER A 381 25.96 0.60 -17.64
N GLU A 382 27.23 0.64 -17.27
CA GLU A 382 28.17 1.66 -17.74
C GLU A 382 28.29 1.67 -19.26
#